data_f582ab1c8de633238af992e9832d9b0e
#
_entry.id   f582ab1c8de633238af992e9832d9b0e
#
_cell.length_a   1.000
_cell.length_b   1.000
_cell.length_c   1.000
_cell.angle_alpha   90.00
_cell.angle_beta   90.00
_cell.angle_gamma   90.00
#
_symmetry.space_group_name_H-M   'P 1'
#
loop_
_entity.id
_entity.type
_entity.pdbx_description
1 polymer ?
#
loop_
_entity_poly.entity_id
_entity_poly.type
_entity_poly.pdbx_seq_one_letter_code
_entity_poly.pdbx_strand_id
1 'polypeptide(L)'
;MDPHLRKVRIIADYQFGSGAGRALFGYDVTFQLSTTGRIRQIMHGKERIATLRAGDNRFTLGKLGALRLHAFLPYPKMRAVVNGDAAPFVRQGKTAFARHIVDVDPMVRSGDEVLVVDETDDLLATGQAKLC
;
A
#
# COMPACT_ATOMS: atom_id res chain seq x y z
N MET A 1 -0.41 -10.18 22.95
CA MET A 1 -0.80 -9.60 21.65
C MET A 1 -1.62 -10.63 20.88
N ASP A 2 -2.63 -10.16 20.19
CA ASP A 2 -3.44 -10.99 19.29
C ASP A 2 -2.55 -11.67 18.25
N PRO A 3 -2.65 -12.99 18.07
CA PRO A 3 -1.85 -13.70 17.08
C PRO A 3 -2.05 -13.18 15.63
N HIS A 4 -3.27 -12.78 15.29
CA HIS A 4 -3.55 -12.21 13.98
C HIS A 4 -2.82 -10.88 13.78
N LEU A 5 -2.85 -10.02 14.78
CA LEU A 5 -2.16 -8.73 14.73
C LEU A 5 -0.66 -8.91 14.58
N ARG A 6 -0.09 -9.83 15.35
CA ARG A 6 1.35 -10.14 15.26
C ARG A 6 1.70 -10.62 13.85
N LYS A 7 0.90 -11.53 13.30
CA LYS A 7 1.15 -12.09 11.97
C LYS A 7 1.15 -11.02 10.89
N VAL A 8 0.11 -10.17 10.86
CA VAL A 8 0.01 -9.14 9.81
C VAL A 8 1.11 -8.09 9.93
N ARG A 9 1.51 -7.76 11.16
CA ARG A 9 2.62 -6.83 11.37
C ARG A 9 3.95 -7.40 10.85
N ILE A 10 4.21 -8.69 11.08
CA ILE A 10 5.42 -9.35 10.57
C ILE A 10 5.43 -9.34 9.04
N ILE A 11 4.31 -9.68 8.42
CA ILE A 11 4.20 -9.71 6.95
C ILE A 11 4.41 -8.30 6.38
N ALA A 12 3.81 -7.28 7.00
CA ALA A 12 3.97 -5.90 6.54
C ALA A 12 5.40 -5.40 6.68
N ASP A 13 6.08 -5.74 7.78
CA ASP A 13 7.50 -5.39 7.94
C ASP A 13 8.35 -6.03 6.85
N TYR A 14 8.04 -7.26 6.49
CA TYR A 14 8.76 -7.96 5.42
C TYR A 14 8.52 -7.29 4.06
N GLN A 15 7.27 -6.93 3.76
CA GLN A 15 6.92 -6.38 2.45
C GLN A 15 7.34 -4.92 2.30
N PHE A 16 7.15 -4.10 3.32
CA PHE A 16 7.28 -2.64 3.24
C PHE A 16 8.47 -2.07 4.01
N GLY A 17 9.07 -2.87 4.88
CA GLY A 17 10.20 -2.44 5.69
C GLY A 17 9.90 -2.41 7.18
N SER A 18 10.96 -2.43 7.97
CA SER A 18 10.86 -2.47 9.43
C SER A 18 10.03 -1.32 9.97
N GLY A 19 9.07 -1.64 10.84
CA GLY A 19 8.16 -0.66 11.44
C GLY A 19 6.86 -0.45 10.67
N ALA A 20 6.76 -0.92 9.42
CA ALA A 20 5.56 -0.74 8.61
C ALA A 20 4.35 -1.44 9.23
N GLY A 21 4.55 -2.58 9.86
CA GLY A 21 3.46 -3.32 10.49
C GLY A 21 2.78 -2.52 11.58
N ARG A 22 3.54 -1.82 12.41
CA ARG A 22 2.97 -0.95 13.44
C ARG A 22 2.34 0.30 12.86
N ALA A 23 2.92 0.84 11.78
CA ALA A 23 2.36 2.00 11.11
C ALA A 23 1.01 1.69 10.49
N LEU A 24 0.86 0.49 9.90
CA LEU A 24 -0.38 0.07 9.25
C LEU A 24 -1.43 -0.41 10.25
N PHE A 25 -1.04 -1.25 11.22
CA PHE A 25 -1.99 -2.00 12.04
C PHE A 25 -1.81 -1.70 13.53
N GLY A 26 -2.69 -0.84 14.06
CA GLY A 26 -2.79 -0.58 15.48
C GLY A 26 -3.58 -1.67 16.21
N TYR A 27 -3.77 -1.50 17.52
CA TYR A 27 -4.52 -2.47 18.34
C TYR A 27 -6.02 -2.45 18.06
N ASP A 28 -6.51 -1.43 17.40
CA ASP A 28 -7.93 -1.19 17.16
C ASP A 28 -8.40 -1.72 15.80
N VAL A 29 -7.60 -2.57 15.15
CA VAL A 29 -7.99 -3.18 13.88
C VAL A 29 -8.86 -4.41 14.09
N THR A 30 -9.69 -4.71 13.08
CA THR A 30 -10.48 -5.93 13.03
C THR A 30 -10.09 -6.73 11.79
N PHE A 31 -10.33 -8.04 11.86
CA PHE A 31 -9.93 -8.96 10.80
C PHE A 31 -11.16 -9.61 10.19
N GLN A 32 -11.23 -9.59 8.85
CA GLN A 32 -12.21 -10.39 8.12
C GLN A 32 -11.51 -11.67 7.66
N LEU A 33 -12.08 -12.80 8.04
CA LEU A 33 -11.49 -14.11 7.78
C LEU A 33 -12.22 -14.80 6.63
N SER A 34 -11.51 -15.69 5.93
CA SER A 34 -12.12 -16.59 4.97
C SER A 34 -12.93 -17.69 5.70
N THR A 35 -13.66 -18.49 4.93
CA THR A 35 -14.42 -19.62 5.50
C THR A 35 -13.52 -20.65 6.18
N THR A 36 -12.23 -20.69 5.82
CA THR A 36 -11.25 -21.59 6.42
C THR A 36 -10.45 -20.93 7.55
N GLY A 37 -10.84 -19.73 7.98
CA GLY A 37 -10.18 -19.03 9.09
C GLY A 37 -8.94 -18.26 8.72
N ARG A 38 -8.62 -18.13 7.43
CA ARG A 38 -7.45 -17.37 6.97
C ARG A 38 -7.76 -15.88 6.93
N ILE A 39 -6.81 -15.04 7.35
CA ILE A 39 -6.97 -13.60 7.31
C ILE A 39 -7.10 -13.15 5.85
N ARG A 40 -8.14 -12.38 5.55
CA ARG A 40 -8.37 -11.81 4.21
C ARG A 40 -8.21 -10.30 4.20
N GLN A 41 -8.92 -9.60 5.07
CA GLN A 41 -8.88 -8.14 5.10
C GLN A 41 -8.65 -7.65 6.52
N ILE A 42 -7.95 -6.55 6.63
CA ILE A 42 -7.71 -5.86 7.90
C ILE A 42 -8.40 -4.50 7.81
N MET A 43 -9.26 -4.23 8.79
CA MET A 43 -10.15 -3.09 8.79
C MET A 43 -9.90 -2.20 10.00
N HIS A 44 -10.15 -0.91 9.83
CA HIS A 44 -10.32 0.02 10.93
C HIS A 44 -11.73 0.58 10.80
N GLY A 45 -12.64 0.09 11.65
CA GLY A 45 -14.06 0.39 11.48
C GLY A 45 -14.56 -0.12 10.13
N LYS A 46 -15.12 0.77 9.33
CA LYS A 46 -15.62 0.43 7.99
C LYS A 46 -14.57 0.62 6.89
N GLU A 47 -13.41 1.14 7.22
CA GLU A 47 -12.37 1.41 6.24
C GLU A 47 -11.40 0.25 6.14
N ARG A 48 -11.13 -0.16 4.91
CA ARG A 48 -10.14 -1.21 4.65
C ARG A 48 -8.73 -0.61 4.70
N ILE A 49 -7.86 -1.22 5.51
CA ILE A 49 -6.44 -0.87 5.53
C ILE A 49 -5.72 -1.63 4.44
N ALA A 50 -5.91 -2.94 4.38
CA ALA A 50 -5.21 -3.79 3.43
C ALA A 50 -5.94 -5.12 3.24
N THR A 51 -5.68 -5.77 2.12
CA THR A 51 -6.10 -7.13 1.82
C THR A 51 -4.86 -8.01 1.76
N LEU A 52 -4.89 -9.14 2.49
CA LEU A 52 -3.82 -10.13 2.43
C LEU A 52 -4.13 -11.12 1.32
N ARG A 53 -3.33 -11.10 0.26
CA ARG A 53 -3.57 -11.95 -0.91
C ARG A 53 -3.25 -13.41 -0.58
N ALA A 54 -4.11 -14.32 -1.06
CA ALA A 54 -3.96 -15.74 -0.80
C ALA A 54 -2.73 -16.35 -1.49
N GLY A 55 -2.45 -15.89 -2.72
CA GLY A 55 -1.46 -16.54 -3.56
C GLY A 55 -0.02 -16.35 -3.12
N ASP A 56 0.33 -15.15 -2.69
CA ASP A 56 1.72 -14.79 -2.38
C ASP A 56 1.89 -14.24 -0.96
N ASN A 57 0.82 -14.18 -0.17
CA ASN A 57 0.85 -13.70 1.21
C ASN A 57 1.39 -12.27 1.32
N ARG A 58 1.10 -11.42 0.34
CA ARG A 58 1.48 -10.01 0.31
C ARG A 58 0.23 -9.15 0.40
N PHE A 59 0.40 -7.92 0.85
CA PHE A 59 -0.71 -6.98 0.99
C PHE A 59 -0.95 -6.18 -0.27
N THR A 60 -2.24 -5.99 -0.59
CA THR A 60 -2.74 -4.93 -1.45
C THR A 60 -3.33 -3.86 -0.54
N LEU A 61 -2.93 -2.62 -0.73
CA LEU A 61 -3.31 -1.54 0.18
C LEU A 61 -4.69 -0.99 -0.16
N GLY A 62 -5.47 -0.69 0.89
CA GLY A 62 -6.61 0.18 0.80
C GLY A 62 -6.19 1.64 0.93
N LYS A 63 -7.14 2.56 0.80
CA LYS A 63 -6.86 4.00 0.91
C LYS A 63 -6.22 4.34 2.27
N LEU A 64 -6.76 3.81 3.35
CA LEU A 64 -6.24 4.10 4.69
C LEU A 64 -4.83 3.54 4.86
N GLY A 65 -4.57 2.33 4.35
CA GLY A 65 -3.23 1.76 4.38
C GLY A 65 -2.22 2.58 3.59
N ALA A 66 -2.62 3.05 2.43
CA ALA A 66 -1.77 3.92 1.61
C ALA A 66 -1.43 5.22 2.34
N LEU A 67 -2.42 5.84 2.99
CA LEU A 67 -2.20 7.07 3.77
C LEU A 67 -1.22 6.83 4.92
N ARG A 68 -1.38 5.72 5.63
CA ARG A 68 -0.51 5.39 6.77
C ARG A 68 0.93 5.12 6.33
N LEU A 69 1.12 4.39 5.23
CA LEU A 69 2.46 4.14 4.70
C LEU A 69 3.10 5.38 4.11
N HIS A 70 2.31 6.22 3.44
CA HIS A 70 2.81 7.49 2.90
C HIS A 70 3.36 8.38 4.03
N ALA A 71 2.66 8.43 5.16
CA ALA A 71 3.10 9.19 6.31
C ALA A 71 4.33 8.59 7.00
N PHE A 72 4.47 7.27 6.96
CA PHE A 72 5.53 6.55 7.67
C PHE A 72 6.82 6.45 6.86
N LEU A 73 6.73 6.10 5.56
CA LEU A 73 7.90 5.87 4.74
C LEU A 73 8.45 7.20 4.21
N PRO A 74 9.78 7.43 4.36
CA PRO A 74 10.36 8.66 3.85
C PRO A 74 10.41 8.64 2.31
N TYR A 75 10.20 9.80 1.71
CA TYR A 75 10.39 9.96 0.27
C TYR A 75 11.85 9.63 -0.10
N PRO A 76 12.15 8.95 -1.19
CA PRO A 76 11.24 8.51 -2.27
C PRO A 76 10.77 7.05 -2.14
N LYS A 77 10.89 6.46 -0.96
CA LYS A 77 10.63 5.04 -0.76
C LYS A 77 9.23 4.68 -1.16
N MET A 78 9.10 3.67 -2.03
CA MET A 78 7.84 3.10 -2.52
C MET A 78 7.04 4.07 -3.41
N ARG A 79 7.62 5.22 -3.81
CA ARG A 79 6.91 6.22 -4.62
C ARG A 79 7.06 5.97 -6.11
N ALA A 80 5.97 6.18 -6.83
CA ALA A 80 5.96 6.42 -8.26
C ALA A 80 5.40 7.82 -8.46
N VAL A 81 6.21 8.73 -9.01
CA VAL A 81 5.87 10.14 -9.13
C VAL A 81 5.32 10.40 -10.52
N VAL A 82 4.13 10.98 -10.62
CA VAL A 82 3.52 11.35 -11.90
C VAL A 82 3.63 12.85 -12.09
N ASN A 83 3.62 13.28 -13.37
CA ASN A 83 3.69 14.69 -13.70
C ASN A 83 2.40 15.41 -13.29
N GLY A 84 2.47 16.75 -13.17
CA GLY A 84 1.35 17.56 -12.74
C GLY A 84 0.13 17.46 -13.64
N ASP A 85 0.33 17.24 -14.95
CA ASP A 85 -0.78 17.13 -15.90
C ASP A 85 -1.59 15.86 -15.69
N ALA A 86 -0.94 14.77 -15.28
CA ALA A 86 -1.60 13.49 -15.05
C ALA A 86 -2.23 13.40 -13.65
N ALA A 87 -1.77 14.18 -12.68
CA ALA A 87 -2.17 14.05 -11.28
C ALA A 87 -3.70 14.10 -11.07
N PRO A 88 -4.46 15.04 -11.68
CA PRO A 88 -5.92 15.05 -11.48
C PRO A 88 -6.61 13.77 -11.95
N PHE A 89 -6.14 13.18 -13.05
CA PHE A 89 -6.74 11.96 -13.61
C PHE A 89 -6.44 10.76 -12.72
N VAL A 90 -5.21 10.65 -12.22
CA VAL A 90 -4.81 9.57 -11.31
C VAL A 90 -5.60 9.67 -10.01
N ARG A 91 -5.77 10.88 -9.48
CA ARG A 91 -6.55 11.12 -8.26
C ARG A 91 -8.00 10.66 -8.42
N GLN A 92 -8.55 10.73 -9.64
CA GLN A 92 -9.90 10.25 -9.95
C GLN A 92 -9.98 8.75 -10.22
N GLY A 93 -8.88 8.03 -10.04
CA GLY A 93 -8.84 6.59 -10.22
C GLY A 93 -8.50 6.13 -11.63
N LYS A 94 -8.08 7.03 -12.49
CA LYS A 94 -7.68 6.67 -13.85
C LYS A 94 -6.25 6.14 -13.88
N THR A 95 -5.96 5.27 -14.84
CA THR A 95 -4.66 4.62 -14.95
C THR A 95 -3.56 5.63 -15.28
N ALA A 96 -2.46 5.55 -14.54
CA ALA A 96 -1.24 6.28 -14.87
C ALA A 96 -0.41 5.44 -15.86
N PHE A 97 -0.14 5.99 -17.03
CA PHE A 97 0.71 5.35 -18.03
C PHE A 97 2.17 5.70 -17.79
N ALA A 98 3.07 4.87 -18.29
CA ALA A 98 4.51 5.06 -18.12
C ALA A 98 4.99 6.45 -18.57
N ARG A 99 4.37 7.03 -19.60
CA ARG A 99 4.70 8.38 -20.08
C ARG A 99 4.43 9.49 -19.08
N HIS A 100 3.60 9.21 -18.07
CA HIS A 100 3.28 10.17 -17.01
C HIS A 100 4.20 10.06 -15.82
N ILE A 101 4.99 8.98 -15.73
CA ILE A 101 5.90 8.75 -14.62
C ILE A 101 7.17 9.58 -14.85
N VAL A 102 7.48 10.45 -13.91
CA VAL A 102 8.68 11.30 -13.98
C VAL A 102 9.78 10.77 -13.08
N ASP A 103 9.45 9.96 -12.09
CA ASP A 103 10.43 9.35 -11.20
C ASP A 103 9.81 8.14 -10.52
N VAL A 104 10.64 7.19 -10.12
CA VAL A 104 10.20 6.00 -9.39
C VAL A 104 11.31 5.54 -8.47
N ASP A 105 10.94 5.09 -7.28
CA ASP A 105 11.88 4.47 -6.34
C ASP A 105 12.60 3.32 -7.06
N PRO A 106 13.93 3.36 -7.16
CA PRO A 106 14.68 2.34 -7.90
C PRO A 106 14.59 0.94 -7.28
N MET A 107 14.13 0.83 -6.04
CA MET A 107 13.93 -0.47 -5.38
C MET A 107 12.60 -1.13 -5.75
N VAL A 108 11.69 -0.41 -6.42
CA VAL A 108 10.41 -0.97 -6.85
C VAL A 108 10.63 -2.00 -7.95
N ARG A 109 9.95 -3.14 -7.79
CA ARG A 109 9.98 -4.23 -8.77
C ARG A 109 8.58 -4.49 -9.31
N SER A 110 8.52 -5.18 -10.45
CA SER A 110 7.23 -5.55 -11.03
C SER A 110 6.42 -6.38 -10.05
N GLY A 111 5.17 -6.01 -9.87
CA GLY A 111 4.27 -6.65 -8.92
C GLY A 111 4.22 -5.99 -7.55
N ASP A 112 5.14 -5.08 -7.24
CA ASP A 112 5.15 -4.40 -5.95
C ASP A 112 3.99 -3.40 -5.85
N GLU A 113 3.46 -3.26 -4.62
CA GLU A 113 2.58 -2.13 -4.29
C GLU A 113 3.39 -0.84 -4.31
N VAL A 114 2.82 0.21 -4.90
CA VAL A 114 3.45 1.52 -4.94
C VAL A 114 2.48 2.60 -4.50
N LEU A 115 3.03 3.66 -3.94
CA LEU A 115 2.31 4.88 -3.63
C LEU A 115 2.48 5.83 -4.82
N VAL A 116 1.38 6.16 -5.48
CA VAL A 116 1.41 7.08 -6.61
C VAL A 116 1.22 8.50 -6.07
N VAL A 117 2.22 9.33 -6.29
CA VAL A 117 2.28 10.70 -5.77
C VAL A 117 2.49 11.69 -6.91
N ASP A 118 2.17 12.96 -6.65
CA ASP A 118 2.54 14.03 -7.57
C ASP A 118 3.97 14.52 -7.29
N GLU A 119 4.39 15.56 -7.99
CA GLU A 119 5.76 16.08 -7.89
C GLU A 119 6.06 16.76 -6.56
N THR A 120 5.05 17.02 -5.74
CA THR A 120 5.20 17.55 -4.38
C THR A 120 5.00 16.47 -3.32
N ASP A 121 5.00 15.20 -3.71
CA ASP A 121 4.80 14.04 -2.83
C ASP A 121 3.41 13.99 -2.19
N ASP A 122 2.40 14.59 -2.78
CA ASP A 122 1.02 14.40 -2.34
C ASP A 122 0.51 13.04 -2.84
N LEU A 123 -0.07 12.27 -1.93
CA LEU A 123 -0.59 10.93 -2.28
C LEU A 123 -1.83 11.06 -3.15
N LEU A 124 -1.80 10.44 -4.33
CA LEU A 124 -2.90 10.43 -5.29
C LEU A 124 -3.64 9.11 -5.30
N ALA A 125 -2.90 8.00 -5.24
CA ALA A 125 -3.46 6.66 -5.36
C ALA A 125 -2.44 5.65 -4.89
N THR A 126 -2.87 4.40 -4.85
CA THR A 126 -1.98 3.25 -4.67
C THR A 126 -2.26 2.25 -5.78
N GLY A 127 -1.29 1.45 -6.11
CA GLY A 127 -1.45 0.47 -7.16
C GLY A 127 -0.31 -0.51 -7.21
N GLN A 128 -0.36 -1.38 -8.19
CA GLN A 128 0.67 -2.39 -8.40
C GLN A 128 1.53 -1.99 -9.58
N ALA A 129 2.84 -2.03 -9.39
CA ALA A 129 3.78 -1.71 -10.46
C ALA A 129 3.78 -2.82 -11.51
N LYS A 130 3.69 -2.42 -12.77
CA LYS A 130 3.83 -3.34 -13.91
C LYS A 130 4.97 -2.82 -14.76
N LEU A 131 6.11 -3.48 -14.62
CA LEU A 131 7.34 -3.10 -15.31
C LEU A 131 7.60 -4.13 -16.42
N CYS A 132 7.89 -3.63 -17.59
CA CYS A 132 8.24 -4.48 -18.73
C CYS A 132 9.73 -4.72 -18.80
#